data_316f213e1164cbb738ef4ef4e0e064bc
#
_entry.id   316f213e1164cbb738ef4ef4e0e064bc
#
_cell.length_a   1.000
_cell.length_b   1.000
_cell.length_c   1.000
_cell.angle_alpha   90.00
_cell.angle_beta   90.00
_cell.angle_gamma   90.00
#
_symmetry.space_group_name_H-M   'P 1'
#
loop_
_entity.id
_entity.type
_entity.pdbx_description
1 polymer ?
#
loop_
_entity_poly.entity_id
_entity_poly.type
_entity_poly.pdbx_seq_one_letter_code
_entity_poly.pdbx_strand_id
1 'polypeptide(L)' 'MNQGIIRDALKAKYKGDLAEAEANIRVYLSNPVGIGEHSDIIGAINEQVEKAVHAQDKLDYIKNLKW' A
#
# COMPACT_ATOMS: atom_id res chain seq x y z
N MET A 1 6.66 -15.61 22.45
CA MET A 1 5.76 -14.61 21.89
C MET A 1 4.71 -15.30 21.03
N ASN A 2 3.49 -14.84 21.08
CA ASN A 2 2.37 -15.47 20.37
C ASN A 2 2.46 -15.16 18.87
N GLN A 3 2.60 -16.21 18.05
CA GLN A 3 2.66 -16.07 16.59
C GLN A 3 1.40 -15.43 16.01
N GLY A 4 0.23 -15.70 16.60
CA GLY A 4 -1.02 -15.10 16.16
C GLY A 4 -1.05 -13.59 16.33
N ILE A 5 -0.49 -13.08 17.43
CA ILE A 5 -0.40 -11.64 17.67
C ILE A 5 0.51 -10.98 16.63
N ILE A 6 1.65 -11.59 16.35
CA ILE A 6 2.60 -11.07 15.37
C ILE A 6 1.96 -11.07 13.98
N ARG A 7 1.35 -12.18 13.59
CA ARG A 7 0.67 -12.30 12.30
C ARG A 7 -0.41 -11.23 12.15
N ASP A 8 -1.24 -11.05 13.16
CA ASP A 8 -2.33 -10.09 13.11
C ASP A 8 -1.81 -8.65 13.02
N ALA A 9 -0.72 -8.35 13.72
CA ALA A 9 -0.09 -7.03 13.63
C ALA A 9 0.47 -6.77 12.23
N LEU A 10 1.12 -7.75 11.62
CA LEU A 10 1.64 -7.62 10.26
C LEU A 10 0.50 -7.46 9.25
N LYS A 11 -0.56 -8.22 9.40
CA LYS A 11 -1.74 -8.07 8.54
C LYS A 11 -2.33 -6.67 8.63
N ALA A 12 -2.48 -6.16 9.84
CA ALA A 12 -3.02 -4.82 10.06
C ALA A 12 -2.11 -3.75 9.42
N LYS A 13 -0.79 -3.91 9.57
CA LYS A 13 0.17 -2.99 8.97
C LYS A 13 0.05 -2.99 7.44
N TYR A 14 0.07 -4.16 6.83
CA TYR A 14 0.03 -4.25 5.36
C TYR A 14 -1.32 -3.81 4.78
N LYS A 15 -2.41 -4.09 5.47
CA LYS A 15 -3.73 -3.58 5.08
C LYS A 15 -3.77 -2.05 5.14
N GLY A 16 -3.16 -1.47 6.17
CA GLY A 16 -3.04 -0.03 6.29
C GLY A 16 -2.19 0.58 5.18
N ASP A 17 -1.04 -0.04 4.88
CA ASP A 17 -0.16 0.40 3.80
C ASP A 17 -0.88 0.36 2.44
N LEU A 18 -1.63 -0.71 2.20
CA LEU A 18 -2.42 -0.86 0.97
C LEU A 18 -3.50 0.21 0.88
N ALA A 19 -4.25 0.42 1.95
CA ALA A 19 -5.32 1.42 1.99
C ALA A 19 -4.78 2.83 1.76
N GLU A 20 -3.63 3.15 2.35
CA GLU A 20 -2.99 4.46 2.16
C GLU A 20 -2.59 4.66 0.70
N ALA A 21 -1.94 3.67 0.09
CA ALA A 21 -1.54 3.76 -1.31
C ALA A 21 -2.74 3.91 -2.23
N GLU A 22 -3.81 3.16 -1.99
CA GLU A 22 -5.05 3.25 -2.76
C GLU A 22 -5.72 4.61 -2.61
N ALA A 23 -5.74 5.15 -1.41
CA ALA A 23 -6.29 6.48 -1.16
C ALA A 23 -5.51 7.55 -1.92
N ASN A 24 -4.16 7.46 -1.91
CA ASN A 24 -3.31 8.39 -2.64
C ASN A 24 -3.53 8.29 -4.15
N ILE A 25 -3.70 7.09 -4.67
CA ILE A 25 -4.00 6.90 -6.10
C ILE A 25 -5.30 7.61 -6.47
N ARG A 26 -6.35 7.44 -5.66
CA ARG A 26 -7.64 8.07 -5.90
C ARG A 26 -7.57 9.59 -5.86
N VAL A 27 -6.82 10.13 -4.89
CA VAL A 27 -6.62 11.57 -4.79
C VAL A 27 -5.90 12.10 -6.02
N TYR A 28 -4.83 11.43 -6.45
CA TYR A 28 -4.05 11.86 -7.61
C TYR A 28 -4.86 11.77 -8.91
N LEU A 29 -5.69 10.75 -9.05
CA LEU A 29 -6.55 10.61 -10.23
C LEU A 29 -7.65 11.67 -10.29
N SER A 30 -8.18 12.07 -9.13
CA SER A 30 -9.28 13.06 -9.07
C SER A 30 -8.77 14.49 -8.97
N ASN A 31 -7.56 14.70 -8.46
CA ASN A 31 -6.99 16.03 -8.27
C ASN A 31 -5.47 16.01 -8.48
N PRO A 32 -5.02 16.03 -9.74
CA PRO A 32 -3.57 15.98 -10.06
C PRO A 32 -2.79 17.17 -9.50
N VAL A 33 -3.40 18.28 -9.20
CA VAL A 33 -2.76 19.46 -8.61
C VAL A 33 -2.10 19.12 -7.27
N GLY A 34 -2.64 18.15 -6.55
CA GLY A 34 -2.09 17.70 -5.28
C GLY A 34 -0.72 17.03 -5.40
N ILE A 35 -0.27 16.71 -6.61
CA ILE A 35 1.03 16.06 -6.84
C ILE A 35 2.16 17.10 -6.90
N GLY A 36 1.84 18.38 -7.10
CA GLY A 36 2.81 19.46 -7.18
C GLY A 36 2.96 20.04 -8.57
N GLU A 37 3.79 21.09 -8.68
CA GLU A 37 3.89 21.91 -9.89
C GLU A 37 4.56 21.21 -11.06
N HIS A 38 5.48 20.33 -10.78
CA HIS A 38 6.22 19.60 -11.80
C HIS A 38 5.70 18.20 -11.90
N SER A 39 4.57 18.13 -12.46
CA SER A 39 3.83 16.91 -12.37
C SER A 39 4.32 15.85 -13.34
N ASP A 40 5.25 15.04 -12.88
CA ASP A 40 5.32 13.69 -13.36
C ASP A 40 4.16 12.93 -12.70
N ILE A 41 2.96 13.19 -13.18
CA ILE A 41 1.75 12.58 -12.65
C ILE A 41 1.81 11.07 -12.77
N ILE A 42 2.30 10.58 -13.89
CA ILE A 42 2.43 9.14 -14.14
C ILE A 42 3.42 8.52 -13.15
N GLY A 43 4.58 9.16 -12.94
CA GLY A 43 5.56 8.67 -11.98
C GLY A 43 5.04 8.66 -10.55
N ALA A 44 4.32 9.70 -10.16
CA ALA A 44 3.74 9.80 -8.81
C ALA A 44 2.71 8.70 -8.57
N ILE A 45 1.83 8.46 -9.54
CA ILE A 45 0.83 7.39 -9.45
C ILE A 45 1.50 6.03 -9.46
N ASN A 46 2.49 5.82 -10.34
CA ASN A 46 3.24 4.57 -10.40
C ASN A 46 3.90 4.23 -9.07
N GLU A 47 4.46 5.22 -8.39
CA GLU A 47 5.05 5.01 -7.06
C GLU A 47 4.03 4.47 -6.06
N GLN A 48 2.82 5.01 -6.07
CA GLN A 48 1.76 4.52 -5.21
C GLN A 48 1.27 3.12 -5.62
N VAL A 49 1.23 2.83 -6.91
CA VAL A 49 0.90 1.49 -7.41
C VAL A 49 1.93 0.47 -6.92
N GLU A 50 3.21 0.81 -6.97
CA GLU A 50 4.26 -0.06 -6.44
C GLU A 50 4.07 -0.34 -4.94
N LYS A 51 3.75 0.68 -4.16
CA LYS A 51 3.47 0.52 -2.73
C LYS A 51 2.27 -0.39 -2.50
N ALA A 52 1.21 -0.22 -3.29
CA ALA A 52 0.02 -1.06 -3.19
C ALA A 52 0.34 -2.52 -3.51
N VAL A 53 1.08 -2.76 -4.58
CA VAL A 53 1.47 -4.11 -4.99
C VAL A 53 2.35 -4.77 -3.93
N HIS A 54 3.33 -4.05 -3.39
CA HIS A 54 4.18 -4.59 -2.33
C HIS A 54 3.38 -4.96 -1.08
N ALA A 55 2.44 -4.11 -0.68
CA ALA A 55 1.59 -4.39 0.47
C ALA A 55 0.71 -5.62 0.22
N GLN A 56 0.13 -5.73 -0.99
CA GLN A 56 -0.69 -6.87 -1.36
C GLN A 56 0.14 -8.16 -1.40
N ASP A 57 1.33 -8.12 -1.96
CA ASP A 57 2.23 -9.28 -2.00
C ASP A 57 2.61 -9.74 -0.59
N LYS A 58 2.88 -8.80 0.31
CA LYS A 58 3.18 -9.11 1.70
C LYS A 58 1.99 -9.76 2.40
N LEU A 59 0.79 -9.25 2.17
CA LEU A 59 -0.43 -9.86 2.71
C LEU A 59 -0.59 -11.29 2.23
N ASP A 60 -0.40 -11.51 0.93
CA ASP A 60 -0.53 -12.85 0.34
C ASP A 60 0.54 -13.78 0.89
N TYR A 61 1.77 -13.30 1.05
CA TYR A 61 2.86 -14.10 1.58
C TYR A 61 2.59 -14.58 3.00
N ILE A 62 2.23 -13.66 3.91
CA ILE A 62 1.99 -14.03 5.31
C ILE A 62 0.73 -14.88 5.48
N LYS A 63 -0.25 -14.72 4.59
CA LYS A 63 -1.47 -15.53 4.61
C LYS A 63 -1.16 -17.00 4.33
N ASN A 64 -0.18 -17.26 3.49
CA ASN A 64 0.21 -18.61 3.09
C ASN A 64 1.39 -19.16 3.90
N LEU A 65 1.95 -18.36 4.79
CA LEU A 65 3.07 -18.78 5.62
C LEU A 65 2.57 -19.74 6.69
N LYS A 66 3.35 -20.81 6.88
CA LYS A 66 3.08 -21.74 7.99
C LYS A 66 3.69 -21.16 9.26
N TRP A 67 2.80 -20.74 10.14
CA TRP A 67 3.20 -20.13 11.41
C TRP A 67 3.41 -21.16 12.52
#